data_56fc8498d7092befeda097a15715bcf2
#
_entry.id   56fc8498d7092befeda097a15715bcf2
#
_cell.length_a   1.000
_cell.length_b   1.000
_cell.length_c   1.000
_cell.angle_alpha   90.00
_cell.angle_beta   90.00
_cell.angle_gamma   90.00
#
_symmetry.space_group_name_H-M   'P 1'
#
loop_
_entity.id
_entity.type
_entity.pdbx_description
1 polymer ?
#
loop_
_entity_poly.entity_id
_entity_poly.type
_entity_poly.pdbx_seq_one_letter_code
_entity_poly.pdbx_strand_id
1 'polypeptide(L)'
;MDSHLMEKEVLCILDTRQIQRFMFRSNAYVDTLGGSDLMTHILEDGMRFALQSVEPPLRKEEYDLSLDPDAPIPYFENDEVLFQLMICAAGNAMFLARTGRLAQKLIRKISRYYLDHAYSLNLAAAAVAKTEDLGRDIFELYKKLNNVKASAILSDPLGALPVVLREARTGQPVIGRDQSRGDYISRASLIRRREAVKRGEVVSLKELRATRGADGKDYRAVLHVDGNNLGITIGRILQQTPDYQKGIRTRRRLNGNIANQYKGIMEKTVAQLRAYYGELGRDDPDFAHEFQIIHNNGDDINCMCNAELAFPFMDFFFGNLKDASIGEVDGQRIPLYCCGGICFMTEESDFRTAFTMAEKCCESAKKTAKLEKNLRNGLAGNWIDFQICDSAYYQELDLLREKSFVTDANVNLALRPYCLDEAARDCEYAYGRFRERVRALHRLKREYGMRRVIRLGEGYSLERIVYMEQLHRLKEKGIDLEALLGAPFYRDDNKNTFATWYDVLTVMPFIPEAPACPGKGGPNG
;
A
#
# COMPACT_ATOMS: atom_id res chain seq x y z
N MET A 1 -0.02 32.97 3.57
CA MET A 1 1.20 33.05 4.41
C MET A 1 1.09 34.30 5.26
N ASP A 2 1.40 34.21 6.53
CA ASP A 2 1.20 35.32 7.48
C ASP A 2 2.13 36.49 7.16
N SER A 3 1.68 37.73 7.30
CA SER A 3 2.43 38.93 6.94
C SER A 3 3.77 39.05 7.70
N HIS A 4 3.82 38.57 8.96
CA HIS A 4 5.01 38.62 9.80
C HIS A 4 6.14 37.68 9.37
N LEU A 5 5.88 36.72 8.46
CA LEU A 5 6.86 35.78 7.93
C LEU A 5 7.56 36.30 6.67
N MET A 6 7.06 37.35 6.03
CA MET A 6 7.47 37.75 4.69
C MET A 6 8.96 38.06 4.55
N GLU A 7 9.55 38.69 5.56
CA GLU A 7 10.98 39.08 5.56
C GLU A 7 11.86 38.16 6.42
N LYS A 8 11.30 37.05 6.95
CA LYS A 8 12.04 36.11 7.79
C LYS A 8 12.46 34.89 6.99
N GLU A 9 13.56 34.25 7.42
CA GLU A 9 13.86 32.89 7.02
C GLU A 9 12.73 31.96 7.45
N VAL A 10 12.35 31.04 6.58
CA VAL A 10 11.20 30.16 6.81
C VAL A 10 11.54 28.71 6.51
N LEU A 11 10.98 27.82 7.33
CA LEU A 11 10.84 26.40 7.05
C LEU A 11 9.46 26.15 6.48
N CYS A 12 9.40 25.49 5.32
CA CYS A 12 8.18 25.22 4.57
C CYS A 12 7.96 23.73 4.37
N ILE A 13 6.68 23.34 4.34
CA ILE A 13 6.25 22.00 3.94
C ILE A 13 5.19 22.11 2.84
N LEU A 14 5.30 21.23 1.86
CA LEU A 14 4.30 20.95 0.84
C LEU A 14 3.79 19.53 1.04
N ASP A 15 2.50 19.33 0.91
CA ASP A 15 1.84 18.03 1.05
C ASP A 15 0.79 17.84 -0.03
N THR A 16 0.98 16.84 -0.84
CA THR A 16 0.04 16.47 -1.91
C THR A 16 -1.15 15.73 -1.31
N ARG A 17 -2.35 16.24 -1.57
CA ARG A 17 -3.59 15.74 -0.98
C ARG A 17 -4.44 14.99 -1.99
N GLN A 18 -5.27 14.08 -1.46
CA GLN A 18 -6.25 13.34 -2.26
C GLN A 18 -5.63 12.50 -3.38
N ILE A 19 -4.43 11.94 -3.12
CA ILE A 19 -3.68 11.12 -4.07
C ILE A 19 -4.56 9.97 -4.59
N GLN A 20 -5.20 9.22 -3.70
CA GLN A 20 -6.09 8.12 -4.06
C GLN A 20 -7.28 8.59 -4.89
N ARG A 21 -7.94 9.70 -4.48
CA ARG A 21 -9.05 10.27 -5.26
C ARG A 21 -8.60 10.69 -6.66
N PHE A 22 -7.37 11.19 -6.80
CA PHE A 22 -6.78 11.54 -8.10
C PHE A 22 -6.51 10.28 -8.93
N MET A 23 -5.86 9.26 -8.35
CA MET A 23 -5.52 8.03 -9.05
C MET A 23 -6.78 7.28 -9.52
N PHE A 24 -7.78 7.13 -8.66
CA PHE A 24 -8.99 6.35 -8.90
C PHE A 24 -10.20 7.17 -9.36
N ARG A 25 -10.01 8.38 -9.82
CA ARG A 25 -11.12 9.18 -10.36
C ARG A 25 -11.73 8.55 -11.62
N SER A 26 -10.96 7.80 -12.38
CA SER A 26 -11.39 6.96 -13.49
C SER A 26 -11.30 5.50 -13.07
N ASN A 27 -12.31 4.69 -13.41
CA ASN A 27 -12.27 3.24 -13.21
C ASN A 27 -11.38 2.53 -14.25
N ALA A 28 -10.67 3.27 -15.10
CA ALA A 28 -9.79 2.69 -16.09
C ALA A 28 -8.42 2.39 -15.46
N TYR A 29 -8.02 1.13 -15.47
CA TYR A 29 -6.74 0.66 -14.95
C TYR A 29 -5.54 1.45 -15.49
N VAL A 30 -5.51 1.73 -16.80
CA VAL A 30 -4.44 2.53 -17.44
C VAL A 30 -4.38 3.95 -16.89
N ASP A 31 -5.53 4.59 -16.62
CA ASP A 31 -5.57 5.93 -16.02
C ASP A 31 -5.00 5.91 -14.58
N THR A 32 -5.20 4.81 -13.85
CA THR A 32 -4.63 4.62 -12.50
C THR A 32 -3.11 4.47 -12.55
N LEU A 33 -2.59 3.67 -13.47
CA LEU A 33 -1.14 3.52 -13.67
C LEU A 33 -0.49 4.86 -13.98
N GLY A 34 -1.01 5.61 -14.95
CA GLY A 34 -0.47 6.92 -15.29
C GLY A 34 -0.65 7.96 -14.18
N GLY A 35 -1.73 7.85 -13.39
CA GLY A 35 -1.90 8.66 -12.18
C GLY A 35 -0.84 8.35 -11.13
N SER A 36 -0.51 7.08 -10.94
CA SER A 36 0.56 6.63 -10.04
C SER A 36 1.92 7.15 -10.49
N ASP A 37 2.26 7.00 -11.78
CA ASP A 37 3.54 7.48 -12.32
C ASP A 37 3.68 9.00 -12.16
N LEU A 38 2.62 9.76 -12.46
CA LEU A 38 2.63 11.21 -12.26
C LEU A 38 2.93 11.59 -10.80
N MET A 39 2.39 10.83 -9.84
CA MET A 39 2.60 11.10 -8.42
C MET A 39 4.05 10.94 -7.97
N THR A 40 4.86 10.13 -8.66
CA THR A 40 6.25 9.91 -8.28
C THR A 40 7.13 11.14 -8.53
N HIS A 41 6.79 12.00 -9.51
CA HIS A 41 7.67 13.10 -9.93
C HIS A 41 7.00 14.50 -9.93
N ILE A 42 5.67 14.61 -9.84
CA ILE A 42 4.94 15.87 -9.99
C ILE A 42 5.44 16.98 -9.06
N LEU A 43 5.80 16.63 -7.82
CA LEU A 43 6.23 17.62 -6.81
C LEU A 43 7.64 18.11 -7.10
N GLU A 44 8.55 17.21 -7.49
CA GLU A 44 9.91 17.57 -7.88
C GLU A 44 9.93 18.44 -9.14
N ASP A 45 9.18 18.04 -10.18
CA ASP A 45 9.03 18.81 -11.41
C ASP A 45 8.42 20.18 -11.13
N GLY A 46 7.41 20.24 -10.28
CA GLY A 46 6.78 21.49 -9.85
C GLY A 46 7.75 22.43 -9.12
N MET A 47 8.65 21.89 -8.29
CA MET A 47 9.70 22.68 -7.64
C MET A 47 10.73 23.19 -8.65
N ARG A 48 11.22 22.34 -9.54
CA ARG A 48 12.15 22.74 -10.60
C ARG A 48 11.56 23.85 -11.48
N PHE A 49 10.30 23.68 -11.90
CA PHE A 49 9.56 24.69 -12.63
C PHE A 49 9.45 26.02 -11.85
N ALA A 50 9.14 25.96 -10.56
CA ALA A 50 8.97 27.16 -9.74
C ALA A 50 10.27 27.95 -9.61
N LEU A 51 11.41 27.28 -9.35
CA LEU A 51 12.72 27.91 -9.22
C LEU A 51 13.14 28.63 -10.51
N GLN A 52 12.81 28.06 -11.66
CA GLN A 52 13.12 28.63 -12.99
C GLN A 52 12.13 29.71 -13.44
N SER A 53 10.90 29.72 -12.93
CA SER A 53 9.82 30.61 -13.38
C SER A 53 9.42 31.70 -12.38
N VAL A 54 10.01 31.71 -11.18
CA VAL A 54 9.82 32.81 -10.22
C VAL A 54 10.46 34.09 -10.77
N GLU A 55 9.97 35.25 -10.37
CA GLU A 55 10.46 36.54 -10.87
C GLU A 55 11.17 37.32 -9.77
N PRO A 56 12.49 37.60 -9.96
CA PRO A 56 13.38 37.08 -11.01
C PRO A 56 13.62 35.56 -10.87
N PRO A 57 13.93 34.83 -11.96
CA PRO A 57 14.31 33.43 -11.88
C PRO A 57 15.55 33.25 -11.00
N LEU A 58 15.56 32.18 -10.20
CA LEU A 58 16.77 31.85 -9.41
C LEU A 58 17.86 31.26 -10.29
N ARG A 59 19.07 31.76 -10.13
CA ARG A 59 20.28 31.19 -10.74
C ARG A 59 20.59 29.84 -10.09
N LYS A 60 21.34 28.99 -10.79
CA LYS A 60 21.65 27.63 -10.32
C LYS A 60 22.44 27.62 -8.99
N GLU A 61 23.20 28.67 -8.72
CA GLU A 61 23.99 28.86 -7.52
C GLU A 61 23.14 29.34 -6.31
N GLU A 62 21.92 29.84 -6.54
CA GLU A 62 21.03 30.38 -5.53
C GLU A 62 20.08 29.34 -4.91
N TYR A 63 20.15 28.09 -5.37
CA TYR A 63 19.33 27.01 -4.78
C TYR A 63 20.05 25.66 -4.77
N ASP A 64 19.71 24.83 -3.78
CA ASP A 64 20.15 23.44 -3.71
C ASP A 64 18.96 22.47 -3.64
N LEU A 65 18.95 21.54 -4.59
CA LEU A 65 17.97 20.44 -4.70
C LEU A 65 18.56 19.08 -4.29
N SER A 66 19.81 19.03 -3.84
CA SER A 66 20.45 17.77 -3.45
C SER A 66 19.71 17.12 -2.30
N LEU A 67 19.49 15.81 -2.42
CA LEU A 67 18.99 14.94 -1.37
C LEU A 67 20.06 13.94 -0.89
N ASP A 68 21.28 14.07 -1.38
CA ASP A 68 22.42 13.28 -0.91
C ASP A 68 22.74 13.63 0.56
N PRO A 69 22.74 12.65 1.48
CA PRO A 69 23.02 12.89 2.89
C PRO A 69 24.43 13.38 3.18
N ASP A 70 25.39 13.06 2.30
CA ASP A 70 26.80 13.37 2.48
C ASP A 70 27.23 14.64 1.72
N ALA A 71 26.34 15.19 0.87
CA ALA A 71 26.58 16.45 0.17
C ALA A 71 26.66 17.64 1.14
N PRO A 72 27.43 18.68 0.81
CA PRO A 72 27.38 19.96 1.52
C PRO A 72 25.95 20.53 1.55
N ILE A 73 25.66 21.34 2.57
CA ILE A 73 24.38 22.06 2.66
C ILE A 73 24.69 23.56 2.53
N PRO A 74 24.81 24.06 1.28
CA PRO A 74 25.36 25.38 1.03
C PRO A 74 24.55 26.52 1.63
N TYR A 75 23.28 26.31 1.94
CA TYR A 75 22.43 27.29 2.60
C TYR A 75 23.00 27.85 3.92
N PHE A 76 23.75 27.06 4.68
CA PHE A 76 24.35 27.50 5.96
C PHE A 76 25.76 28.08 5.80
N GLU A 77 26.36 27.95 4.61
CA GLU A 77 27.73 28.37 4.33
C GLU A 77 27.78 29.61 3.42
N ASN A 78 26.72 29.84 2.63
CA ASN A 78 26.64 30.93 1.65
C ASN A 78 25.26 31.60 1.67
N ASP A 79 25.25 32.89 2.01
CA ASP A 79 24.04 33.71 2.05
C ASP A 79 23.40 33.99 0.68
N GLU A 80 24.14 33.75 -0.41
CA GLU A 80 23.58 33.83 -1.77
C GLU A 80 22.63 32.67 -2.08
N VAL A 81 22.71 31.56 -1.33
CA VAL A 81 21.80 30.43 -1.49
C VAL A 81 20.47 30.78 -0.81
N LEU A 82 19.46 30.98 -1.64
CA LEU A 82 18.14 31.47 -1.23
C LEU A 82 17.14 30.34 -0.92
N PHE A 83 17.40 29.13 -1.46
CA PHE A 83 16.52 27.96 -1.31
C PHE A 83 17.33 26.68 -1.05
N GLN A 84 16.87 25.87 -0.08
CA GLN A 84 17.46 24.56 0.25
C GLN A 84 16.40 23.50 0.36
N LEU A 85 16.45 22.48 -0.49
CA LEU A 85 15.59 21.30 -0.34
C LEU A 85 16.11 20.41 0.82
N MET A 86 15.23 20.08 1.73
CA MET A 86 15.54 19.15 2.84
C MET A 86 15.10 17.72 2.50
N ILE A 87 13.90 17.57 1.92
CA ILE A 87 13.29 16.31 1.53
C ILE A 87 12.30 16.53 0.38
N CYS A 88 12.21 15.53 -0.50
CA CYS A 88 11.12 15.36 -1.46
C CYS A 88 10.83 13.86 -1.58
N ALA A 89 9.75 13.38 -0.99
CA ALA A 89 9.38 11.97 -1.01
C ALA A 89 7.89 11.77 -0.72
N ALA A 90 7.29 10.73 -1.28
CA ALA A 90 5.92 10.30 -1.00
C ALA A 90 4.87 11.43 -1.08
N GLY A 91 5.01 12.33 -2.07
CA GLY A 91 4.09 13.46 -2.23
C GLY A 91 4.30 14.62 -1.24
N ASN A 92 5.37 14.58 -0.43
CA ASN A 92 5.74 15.61 0.52
C ASN A 92 7.09 16.23 0.16
N ALA A 93 7.21 17.54 0.35
CA ALA A 93 8.52 18.22 0.30
C ALA A 93 8.65 19.19 1.46
N MET A 94 9.88 19.29 1.99
CA MET A 94 10.23 20.27 3.02
C MET A 94 11.46 21.04 2.56
N PHE A 95 11.44 22.36 2.70
CA PHE A 95 12.52 23.23 2.26
C PHE A 95 12.68 24.47 3.12
N LEU A 96 13.89 25.05 3.10
CA LEU A 96 14.21 26.36 3.66
C LEU A 96 14.18 27.42 2.55
N ALA A 97 13.74 28.62 2.89
CA ALA A 97 13.86 29.80 2.05
C ALA A 97 14.29 31.01 2.89
N ARG A 98 15.19 31.84 2.33
CA ARG A 98 15.71 33.05 3.02
C ARG A 98 14.62 34.04 3.40
N THR A 99 13.53 34.07 2.64
CA THR A 99 12.39 34.94 2.97
C THR A 99 11.07 34.23 2.73
N GLY A 100 10.07 34.53 3.57
CA GLY A 100 8.70 34.06 3.35
C GLY A 100 8.12 34.59 2.05
N ARG A 101 8.56 35.75 1.56
CA ARG A 101 8.16 36.30 0.27
C ARG A 101 8.59 35.40 -0.88
N LEU A 102 9.84 34.90 -0.88
CA LEU A 102 10.31 33.94 -1.85
C LEU A 102 9.53 32.63 -1.76
N ALA A 103 9.38 32.08 -0.55
CA ALA A 103 8.61 30.86 -0.34
C ALA A 103 7.18 30.96 -0.87
N GLN A 104 6.49 32.10 -0.64
CA GLN A 104 5.14 32.33 -1.16
C GLN A 104 5.11 32.35 -2.69
N LYS A 105 6.08 33.00 -3.33
CA LYS A 105 6.18 33.01 -4.81
C LYS A 105 6.39 31.59 -5.34
N LEU A 106 7.30 30.80 -4.76
CA LEU A 106 7.58 29.43 -5.15
C LEU A 106 6.33 28.53 -4.98
N ILE A 107 5.66 28.59 -3.82
CA ILE A 107 4.44 27.82 -3.57
C ILE A 107 3.35 28.15 -4.60
N ARG A 108 3.17 29.40 -4.98
CA ARG A 108 2.22 29.80 -6.02
C ARG A 108 2.57 29.20 -7.39
N LYS A 109 3.86 29.19 -7.77
CA LYS A 109 4.31 28.60 -9.03
C LYS A 109 4.14 27.07 -9.03
N ILE A 110 4.47 26.39 -7.92
CA ILE A 110 4.23 24.95 -7.76
C ILE A 110 2.73 24.64 -7.85
N SER A 111 1.89 25.40 -7.15
CA SER A 111 0.43 25.23 -7.23
C SER A 111 -0.10 25.43 -8.65
N ARG A 112 0.46 26.39 -9.42
CA ARG A 112 0.14 26.57 -10.83
C ARG A 112 0.54 25.36 -11.65
N TYR A 113 1.74 24.82 -11.43
CA TYR A 113 2.20 23.63 -12.10
C TYR A 113 1.26 22.43 -11.88
N TYR A 114 0.78 22.25 -10.64
CA TYR A 114 -0.22 21.22 -10.32
C TYR A 114 -1.51 21.40 -11.10
N LEU A 115 -2.03 22.64 -11.22
CA LEU A 115 -3.24 22.91 -12.02
C LEU A 115 -3.06 22.58 -13.50
N ASP A 116 -1.86 22.78 -14.03
CA ASP A 116 -1.57 22.53 -15.45
C ASP A 116 -1.29 21.06 -15.75
N HIS A 117 -0.65 20.32 -14.82
CA HIS A 117 -0.15 18.96 -15.06
C HIS A 117 -0.85 17.87 -14.26
N ALA A 118 -1.56 18.22 -13.19
CA ALA A 118 -2.30 17.28 -12.35
C ALA A 118 -3.67 17.81 -11.94
N TYR A 119 -4.39 18.38 -12.86
CA TYR A 119 -5.61 19.19 -12.80
C TYR A 119 -6.58 18.97 -11.61
N SER A 120 -6.69 17.80 -11.03
CA SER A 120 -7.60 17.54 -9.89
C SER A 120 -6.86 17.20 -8.59
N LEU A 121 -5.55 17.35 -8.57
CA LEU A 121 -4.73 17.11 -7.41
C LEU A 121 -4.61 18.38 -6.57
N ASN A 122 -4.71 18.24 -5.25
CA ASN A 122 -4.62 19.36 -4.33
C ASN A 122 -3.27 19.38 -3.61
N LEU A 123 -2.73 20.58 -3.41
CA LEU A 123 -1.51 20.83 -2.66
C LEU A 123 -1.84 21.64 -1.40
N ALA A 124 -1.44 21.15 -0.23
CA ALA A 124 -1.42 21.90 1.00
C ALA A 124 0.00 22.44 1.26
N ALA A 125 0.09 23.65 1.79
CA ALA A 125 1.37 24.25 2.13
C ALA A 125 1.30 24.95 3.49
N ALA A 126 2.34 24.81 4.29
CA ALA A 126 2.52 25.54 5.54
C ALA A 126 3.94 26.09 5.63
N ALA A 127 4.13 27.16 6.39
CA ALA A 127 5.44 27.74 6.66
C ALA A 127 5.48 28.30 8.08
N VAL A 128 6.63 28.17 8.74
CA VAL A 128 6.95 28.78 10.04
C VAL A 128 8.24 29.56 9.93
N ALA A 129 8.47 30.51 10.85
CA ALA A 129 9.78 31.16 10.92
C ALA A 129 10.83 30.12 11.33
N LYS A 130 11.96 30.11 10.64
CA LYS A 130 13.09 29.30 11.03
C LYS A 130 13.68 29.86 12.34
N THR A 131 13.89 28.98 13.32
CA THR A 131 14.63 29.29 14.55
C THR A 131 15.97 28.54 14.55
N GLU A 132 16.61 28.44 15.69
CA GLU A 132 17.83 27.64 15.89
C GLU A 132 17.52 26.17 16.22
N ASP A 133 16.24 25.83 16.47
CA ASP A 133 15.78 24.50 16.88
C ASP A 133 14.89 23.87 15.79
N LEU A 134 15.48 22.99 14.99
CA LEU A 134 14.77 22.27 13.94
C LEU A 134 13.61 21.41 14.50
N GLY A 135 13.80 20.74 15.63
CA GLY A 135 12.79 19.87 16.22
C GLY A 135 11.51 20.64 16.57
N ARG A 136 11.68 21.81 17.19
CA ARG A 136 10.59 22.74 17.51
C ARG A 136 9.91 23.26 16.24
N ASP A 137 10.70 23.67 15.25
CA ASP A 137 10.17 24.25 14.03
C ASP A 137 9.37 23.20 13.22
N ILE A 138 9.83 21.95 13.17
CA ILE A 138 9.10 20.83 12.56
C ILE A 138 7.78 20.58 13.28
N PHE A 139 7.75 20.58 14.61
CA PHE A 139 6.52 20.37 15.38
C PHE A 139 5.49 21.46 15.07
N GLU A 140 5.87 22.72 15.11
CA GLU A 140 4.97 23.84 14.79
C GLU A 140 4.53 23.83 13.31
N LEU A 141 5.43 23.41 12.40
CA LEU A 141 5.14 23.29 10.97
C LEU A 141 4.05 22.23 10.70
N TYR A 142 4.16 21.04 11.29
CA TYR A 142 3.14 19.99 11.15
C TYR A 142 1.82 20.38 11.80
N LYS A 143 1.85 21.01 12.95
CA LYS A 143 0.65 21.57 13.62
C LYS A 143 -0.08 22.56 12.69
N LYS A 144 0.67 23.47 12.07
CA LYS A 144 0.13 24.45 11.13
C LYS A 144 -0.38 23.79 9.86
N LEU A 145 0.34 22.80 9.31
CA LEU A 145 -0.08 22.03 8.16
C LEU A 145 -1.41 21.31 8.44
N ASN A 146 -1.56 20.68 9.60
CA ASN A 146 -2.80 19.99 9.98
C ASN A 146 -3.97 20.96 10.08
N ASN A 147 -3.78 22.16 10.60
CA ASN A 147 -4.80 23.22 10.62
C ASN A 147 -5.18 23.65 9.20
N VAL A 148 -4.20 23.84 8.31
CA VAL A 148 -4.45 24.14 6.89
C VAL A 148 -5.23 23.00 6.24
N LYS A 149 -4.86 21.74 6.48
CA LYS A 149 -5.57 20.58 5.96
C LYS A 149 -7.02 20.50 6.44
N ALA A 150 -7.29 20.84 7.70
CA ALA A 150 -8.63 20.81 8.29
C ALA A 150 -9.52 21.94 7.77
N SER A 151 -8.96 23.13 7.50
CA SER A 151 -9.71 24.33 7.09
C SER A 151 -9.75 24.55 5.58
N ALA A 152 -8.90 23.86 4.80
CA ALA A 152 -8.82 24.09 3.36
C ALA A 152 -10.06 23.57 2.64
N ILE A 153 -10.70 24.45 1.86
CA ILE A 153 -11.69 24.05 0.87
C ILE A 153 -10.96 23.28 -0.21
N LEU A 154 -11.32 21.99 -0.38
CA LEU A 154 -10.78 21.17 -1.44
C LEU A 154 -11.33 21.66 -2.77
N SER A 155 -10.44 22.04 -3.70
CA SER A 155 -10.87 22.32 -5.06
C SER A 155 -11.31 21.02 -5.71
N ASP A 156 -12.58 20.93 -6.05
CA ASP A 156 -13.09 19.90 -6.92
C ASP A 156 -13.34 20.53 -8.28
N PRO A 157 -12.81 19.97 -9.38
CA PRO A 157 -13.13 20.46 -10.70
C PRO A 157 -14.65 20.56 -10.86
N LEU A 158 -15.15 21.71 -11.28
CA LEU A 158 -16.56 21.89 -11.58
C LEU A 158 -17.03 20.76 -12.48
N GLY A 159 -18.11 20.11 -12.08
CA GLY A 159 -18.79 19.14 -12.93
C GLY A 159 -19.18 19.77 -14.26
N ALA A 160 -19.35 18.96 -15.29
CA ALA A 160 -19.78 19.48 -16.58
C ALA A 160 -21.17 20.12 -16.45
N LEU A 161 -21.32 21.30 -17.02
CA LEU A 161 -22.64 21.92 -17.20
C LEU A 161 -23.53 21.03 -18.08
N PRO A 162 -24.89 21.12 -17.99
CA PRO A 162 -25.79 20.29 -18.80
C PRO A 162 -25.57 20.38 -20.31
N VAL A 163 -25.02 21.51 -20.77
CA VAL A 163 -24.73 21.78 -22.20
C VAL A 163 -23.37 21.27 -22.67
N VAL A 164 -22.58 20.70 -21.77
CA VAL A 164 -21.22 20.22 -22.08
C VAL A 164 -21.21 18.70 -22.10
N LEU A 165 -20.62 18.12 -23.15
CA LEU A 165 -20.41 16.69 -23.24
C LEU A 165 -19.51 16.21 -22.09
N ARG A 166 -19.89 15.12 -21.42
CA ARG A 166 -19.19 14.54 -20.28
C ARG A 166 -18.49 13.24 -20.68
N GLU A 167 -17.28 13.07 -20.19
CA GLU A 167 -16.62 11.76 -20.24
C GLU A 167 -17.38 10.77 -19.35
N ALA A 168 -17.77 9.62 -19.92
CA ALA A 168 -18.59 8.61 -19.22
C ALA A 168 -17.95 8.08 -17.93
N ARG A 169 -16.61 7.99 -17.89
CA ARG A 169 -15.86 7.41 -16.76
C ARG A 169 -15.66 8.36 -15.58
N THR A 170 -15.49 9.65 -15.86
CA THR A 170 -15.15 10.65 -14.83
C THR A 170 -16.25 11.67 -14.57
N GLY A 171 -17.24 11.76 -15.46
CA GLY A 171 -18.25 12.79 -15.43
C GLY A 171 -17.72 14.20 -15.72
N GLN A 172 -16.44 14.35 -16.09
CA GLN A 172 -15.79 15.63 -16.37
C GLN A 172 -16.05 16.12 -17.80
N PRO A 173 -15.89 17.43 -18.06
CA PRO A 173 -15.99 17.99 -19.39
C PRO A 173 -15.02 17.32 -20.37
N VAL A 174 -15.54 16.95 -21.54
CA VAL A 174 -14.75 16.42 -22.64
C VAL A 174 -13.93 17.54 -23.27
N ILE A 175 -12.65 17.27 -23.54
CA ILE A 175 -11.76 18.20 -24.24
C ILE A 175 -11.36 17.71 -25.62
N GLY A 176 -11.63 16.46 -25.95
CA GLY A 176 -11.29 15.85 -27.24
C GLY A 176 -11.69 14.39 -27.32
N ARG A 177 -11.16 13.73 -28.34
CA ARG A 177 -11.36 12.28 -28.56
C ARG A 177 -10.00 11.58 -28.49
N ASP A 178 -9.94 10.49 -27.76
CA ASP A 178 -8.77 9.61 -27.75
C ASP A 178 -8.70 8.85 -29.07
N GLN A 179 -7.68 9.13 -29.87
CA GLN A 179 -7.54 8.53 -31.21
C GLN A 179 -7.28 7.01 -31.16
N SER A 180 -6.65 6.53 -30.08
CA SER A 180 -6.31 5.10 -29.92
C SER A 180 -7.53 4.23 -29.57
N ARG A 181 -8.51 4.78 -28.83
CA ARG A 181 -9.69 4.07 -28.34
C ARG A 181 -11.01 4.58 -28.91
N GLY A 182 -10.99 5.71 -29.59
CA GLY A 182 -12.19 6.34 -30.13
C GLY A 182 -13.12 6.97 -29.09
N ASP A 183 -12.75 6.95 -27.80
CA ASP A 183 -13.55 7.45 -26.69
C ASP A 183 -13.41 8.97 -26.52
N TYR A 184 -14.44 9.61 -25.99
CA TYR A 184 -14.34 11.00 -25.51
C TYR A 184 -13.54 11.06 -24.21
N ILE A 185 -12.63 12.04 -24.11
CA ILE A 185 -11.65 12.12 -23.03
C ILE A 185 -11.65 13.48 -22.34
N SER A 186 -11.61 13.48 -21.01
CA SER A 186 -11.40 14.68 -20.20
C SER A 186 -9.91 15.06 -20.08
N ARG A 187 -9.61 16.29 -19.64
CA ARG A 187 -8.23 16.74 -19.41
C ARG A 187 -7.49 15.84 -18.41
N ALA A 188 -8.13 15.48 -17.30
CA ALA A 188 -7.52 14.64 -16.28
C ALA A 188 -7.19 13.24 -16.78
N SER A 189 -8.09 12.62 -17.57
CA SER A 189 -7.84 11.30 -18.17
C SER A 189 -6.74 11.38 -19.24
N LEU A 190 -6.71 12.45 -20.05
CA LEU A 190 -5.67 12.65 -21.06
C LEU A 190 -4.28 12.75 -20.43
N ILE A 191 -4.13 13.53 -19.35
CA ILE A 191 -2.86 13.68 -18.64
C ILE A 191 -2.39 12.31 -18.12
N ARG A 192 -3.25 11.57 -17.43
CA ARG A 192 -2.91 10.25 -16.87
C ARG A 192 -2.54 9.24 -17.95
N ARG A 193 -3.29 9.18 -19.06
CA ARG A 193 -2.96 8.27 -20.17
C ARG A 193 -1.63 8.61 -20.84
N ARG A 194 -1.30 9.89 -20.96
CA ARG A 194 0.03 10.31 -21.48
C ARG A 194 1.16 9.85 -20.58
N GLU A 195 0.97 9.89 -19.25
CA GLU A 195 1.96 9.36 -18.31
C GLU A 195 2.06 7.83 -18.42
N ALA A 196 0.93 7.10 -18.49
CA ALA A 196 0.95 5.67 -18.67
C ALA A 196 1.68 5.19 -19.93
N VAL A 197 1.57 5.94 -21.04
CA VAL A 197 2.30 5.62 -22.28
C VAL A 197 3.82 5.69 -22.10
N LYS A 198 4.32 6.57 -21.23
CA LYS A 198 5.76 6.65 -20.93
C LYS A 198 6.30 5.39 -20.21
N ARG A 199 5.44 4.64 -19.58
CA ARG A 199 5.77 3.38 -18.88
C ARG A 199 6.16 2.25 -19.84
N GLY A 200 5.79 2.35 -21.11
CA GLY A 200 5.97 1.31 -22.12
C GLY A 200 4.72 0.42 -22.24
N GLU A 201 4.92 -0.86 -22.52
CA GLU A 201 3.82 -1.81 -22.69
C GLU A 201 3.05 -2.03 -21.37
N VAL A 202 1.78 -1.67 -21.38
CA VAL A 202 0.86 -1.83 -20.25
C VAL A 202 -0.13 -2.92 -20.59
N VAL A 203 -0.04 -4.04 -19.87
CA VAL A 203 -1.04 -5.11 -19.95
C VAL A 203 -2.35 -4.60 -19.36
N SER A 204 -3.43 -4.71 -20.10
CA SER A 204 -4.74 -4.28 -19.62
C SER A 204 -5.30 -5.26 -18.58
N LEU A 205 -6.27 -4.81 -17.79
CA LEU A 205 -6.93 -5.66 -16.79
C LEU A 205 -7.50 -6.95 -17.38
N LYS A 206 -7.98 -6.90 -18.64
CA LYS A 206 -8.55 -8.07 -19.34
C LYS A 206 -7.49 -9.07 -19.80
N GLU A 207 -6.29 -8.59 -20.09
CA GLU A 207 -5.16 -9.41 -20.51
C GLU A 207 -4.43 -10.05 -19.33
N LEU A 208 -4.59 -9.50 -18.11
CA LEU A 208 -4.05 -10.11 -16.90
C LEU A 208 -4.76 -11.44 -16.64
N ARG A 209 -4.00 -12.51 -16.49
CA ARG A 209 -4.54 -13.85 -16.23
C ARG A 209 -5.25 -13.93 -14.88
N ALA A 210 -6.11 -14.93 -14.75
CA ALA A 210 -6.93 -15.17 -13.57
C ALA A 210 -6.89 -16.63 -13.15
N THR A 211 -7.08 -16.90 -11.87
CA THR A 211 -7.20 -18.25 -11.32
C THR A 211 -8.67 -18.59 -11.11
N ARG A 212 -9.05 -19.81 -11.50
CA ARG A 212 -10.40 -20.32 -11.33
C ARG A 212 -10.69 -20.63 -9.86
N GLY A 213 -11.71 -19.97 -9.30
CA GLY A 213 -12.19 -20.24 -7.94
C GLY A 213 -13.01 -21.53 -7.82
N ALA A 214 -13.30 -21.94 -6.61
CA ALA A 214 -14.14 -23.12 -6.33
C ALA A 214 -15.60 -22.93 -6.77
N ASP A 215 -16.07 -21.69 -6.83
CA ASP A 215 -17.38 -21.26 -7.31
C ASP A 215 -17.49 -21.19 -8.86
N GLY A 216 -16.36 -21.43 -9.53
CA GLY A 216 -16.28 -21.41 -10.99
C GLY A 216 -16.08 -20.03 -11.59
N LYS A 217 -15.83 -18.97 -10.79
CA LYS A 217 -15.46 -17.63 -11.27
C LYS A 217 -13.95 -17.50 -11.42
N ASP A 218 -13.51 -16.55 -12.22
CA ASP A 218 -12.10 -16.24 -12.46
C ASP A 218 -11.65 -15.07 -11.59
N TYR A 219 -10.60 -15.28 -10.80
CA TYR A 219 -10.12 -14.34 -9.79
C TYR A 219 -8.73 -13.78 -10.09
N ARG A 220 -8.59 -12.49 -9.85
CA ARG A 220 -7.32 -11.75 -9.76
C ARG A 220 -7.18 -11.21 -8.35
N ALA A 221 -5.99 -10.77 -7.98
CA ALA A 221 -5.75 -10.17 -6.68
C ALA A 221 -5.14 -8.77 -6.82
N VAL A 222 -5.64 -7.84 -6.01
CA VAL A 222 -5.00 -6.55 -5.74
C VAL A 222 -4.31 -6.64 -4.39
N LEU A 223 -3.05 -6.23 -4.36
CA LEU A 223 -2.17 -6.26 -3.20
C LEU A 223 -1.83 -4.84 -2.78
N HIS A 224 -1.92 -4.57 -1.50
CA HIS A 224 -1.47 -3.32 -0.90
C HIS A 224 -0.57 -3.62 0.29
N VAL A 225 0.64 -3.05 0.29
CA VAL A 225 1.59 -3.16 1.42
C VAL A 225 1.98 -1.75 1.83
N ASP A 226 1.98 -1.49 3.13
CA ASP A 226 2.30 -0.17 3.67
C ASP A 226 3.09 -0.30 4.98
N GLY A 227 4.10 0.57 5.13
CA GLY A 227 5.01 0.59 6.28
C GLY A 227 4.33 0.96 7.59
N ASN A 228 4.81 0.36 8.68
CA ASN A 228 4.33 0.63 10.02
C ASN A 228 5.27 1.59 10.75
N ASN A 229 4.69 2.62 11.41
CA ASN A 229 5.37 3.52 12.35
C ASN A 229 6.48 4.41 11.76
N LEU A 230 6.78 4.39 10.47
CA LEU A 230 7.90 5.15 9.87
C LEU A 230 7.81 6.65 10.17
N GLY A 231 6.65 7.27 9.93
CA GLY A 231 6.45 8.70 10.19
C GLY A 231 6.64 9.07 11.67
N ILE A 232 6.16 8.23 12.60
CA ILE A 232 6.31 8.45 14.04
C ILE A 232 7.78 8.31 14.45
N THR A 233 8.45 7.27 13.96
CA THR A 233 9.86 7.00 14.28
C THR A 233 10.77 8.14 13.79
N ILE A 234 10.62 8.53 12.52
CA ILE A 234 11.38 9.65 11.95
C ILE A 234 11.06 10.95 12.67
N GLY A 235 9.78 11.20 12.99
CA GLY A 235 9.37 12.37 13.74
C GLY A 235 10.05 12.48 15.10
N ARG A 236 10.13 11.38 15.86
CA ARG A 236 10.84 11.33 17.17
C ARG A 236 12.34 11.62 17.03
N ILE A 237 12.99 11.02 16.02
CA ILE A 237 14.42 11.24 15.76
C ILE A 237 14.68 12.73 15.47
N LEU A 238 13.87 13.35 14.63
CA LEU A 238 14.05 14.75 14.27
C LEU A 238 13.74 15.72 15.42
N GLN A 239 12.75 15.40 16.26
CA GLN A 239 12.45 16.19 17.46
C GLN A 239 13.61 16.22 18.46
N GLN A 240 14.44 15.17 18.48
CA GLN A 240 15.64 15.08 19.32
C GLN A 240 16.89 15.67 18.65
N THR A 241 16.77 16.23 17.44
CA THR A 241 17.88 16.79 16.67
C THR A 241 17.63 18.29 16.46
N PRO A 242 18.08 19.17 17.40
CA PRO A 242 17.85 20.61 17.27
C PRO A 242 18.66 21.25 16.14
N ASP A 243 19.86 20.76 15.86
CA ASP A 243 20.75 21.29 14.81
C ASP A 243 20.19 21.03 13.40
N TYR A 244 20.06 22.08 12.61
CA TYR A 244 19.51 22.02 11.26
C TYR A 244 20.33 21.19 10.28
N GLN A 245 21.65 21.36 10.25
CA GLN A 245 22.50 20.64 9.30
C GLN A 245 22.50 19.14 9.62
N LYS A 246 22.64 18.79 10.89
CA LYS A 246 22.56 17.40 11.36
C LYS A 246 21.17 16.81 11.06
N GLY A 247 20.11 17.55 11.31
CA GLY A 247 18.73 17.11 11.05
C GLY A 247 18.45 16.87 9.57
N ILE A 248 18.89 17.75 8.67
CA ILE A 248 18.76 17.60 7.23
C ILE A 248 19.51 16.35 6.77
N ARG A 249 20.78 16.17 7.15
CA ARG A 249 21.56 14.97 6.80
C ARG A 249 20.91 13.69 7.31
N THR A 250 20.46 13.69 8.58
CA THR A 250 19.76 12.55 9.18
C THR A 250 18.49 12.23 8.39
N ARG A 251 17.68 13.22 8.05
CA ARG A 251 16.43 13.02 7.29
C ARG A 251 16.71 12.48 5.90
N ARG A 252 17.68 13.04 5.17
CA ARG A 252 18.09 12.56 3.84
C ARG A 252 18.55 11.09 3.91
N ARG A 253 19.40 10.75 4.89
CA ARG A 253 19.91 9.38 5.09
C ARG A 253 18.80 8.39 5.38
N LEU A 254 17.90 8.71 6.30
CA LEU A 254 16.76 7.84 6.63
C LEU A 254 15.85 7.61 5.43
N ASN A 255 15.53 8.66 4.67
CA ASN A 255 14.68 8.51 3.48
C ASN A 255 15.39 7.72 2.37
N GLY A 256 16.67 7.98 2.13
CA GLY A 256 17.47 7.20 1.18
C GLY A 256 17.52 5.73 1.56
N ASN A 257 17.74 5.43 2.83
CA ASN A 257 17.74 4.06 3.34
C ASN A 257 16.37 3.38 3.17
N ILE A 258 15.27 4.06 3.50
CA ILE A 258 13.92 3.53 3.29
C ILE A 258 13.71 3.20 1.81
N ALA A 259 13.95 4.16 0.91
CA ALA A 259 13.76 3.96 -0.53
C ALA A 259 14.60 2.79 -1.06
N ASN A 260 15.88 2.72 -0.68
CA ASN A 260 16.80 1.66 -1.12
C ASN A 260 16.41 0.28 -0.57
N GLN A 261 15.98 0.21 0.71
CA GLN A 261 15.53 -1.05 1.31
C GLN A 261 14.29 -1.59 0.61
N TYR A 262 13.25 -0.77 0.45
CA TYR A 262 12.02 -1.22 -0.23
C TYR A 262 12.26 -1.56 -1.70
N LYS A 263 13.09 -0.80 -2.40
CA LYS A 263 13.50 -1.12 -3.77
C LYS A 263 14.18 -2.48 -3.83
N GLY A 264 15.18 -2.73 -2.98
CA GLY A 264 15.89 -4.02 -2.94
C GLY A 264 14.99 -5.19 -2.53
N ILE A 265 14.06 -4.99 -1.59
CA ILE A 265 13.06 -5.99 -1.19
C ILE A 265 12.15 -6.32 -2.37
N MET A 266 11.63 -5.31 -3.08
CA MET A 266 10.76 -5.52 -4.24
C MET A 266 11.48 -6.23 -5.39
N GLU A 267 12.70 -5.83 -5.73
CA GLU A 267 13.50 -6.48 -6.77
C GLU A 267 13.72 -7.97 -6.46
N LYS A 268 14.09 -8.31 -5.22
CA LYS A 268 14.24 -9.70 -4.76
C LYS A 268 12.91 -10.46 -4.79
N THR A 269 11.84 -9.83 -4.32
CA THR A 269 10.49 -10.43 -4.29
C THR A 269 10.00 -10.75 -5.69
N VAL A 270 10.13 -9.82 -6.64
CA VAL A 270 9.73 -10.04 -8.03
C VAL A 270 10.57 -11.14 -8.69
N ALA A 271 11.89 -11.16 -8.44
CA ALA A 271 12.76 -12.22 -8.94
C ALA A 271 12.39 -13.62 -8.40
N GLN A 272 12.08 -13.72 -7.09
CA GLN A 272 11.63 -14.95 -6.47
C GLN A 272 10.25 -15.39 -6.98
N LEU A 273 9.34 -14.43 -7.15
CA LEU A 273 7.99 -14.70 -7.68
C LEU A 273 8.06 -15.20 -9.13
N ARG A 274 8.94 -14.63 -9.95
CA ARG A 274 9.20 -15.07 -11.32
C ARG A 274 9.80 -16.48 -11.37
N ALA A 275 10.77 -16.78 -10.50
CA ALA A 275 11.32 -18.11 -10.37
C ALA A 275 10.24 -19.14 -9.96
N TYR A 276 9.43 -18.79 -8.96
CA TYR A 276 8.29 -19.60 -8.53
C TYR A 276 7.29 -19.87 -9.66
N TYR A 277 6.99 -18.85 -10.48
CA TYR A 277 6.14 -18.99 -11.66
C TYR A 277 6.73 -20.00 -12.66
N GLY A 278 8.04 -19.97 -12.89
CA GLY A 278 8.76 -20.97 -13.69
C GLY A 278 8.69 -22.38 -13.11
N GLU A 279 8.76 -22.54 -11.77
CA GLU A 279 8.60 -23.83 -11.09
C GLU A 279 7.20 -24.43 -11.26
N LEU A 280 6.19 -23.59 -11.53
CA LEU A 280 4.84 -24.05 -11.89
C LEU A 280 4.75 -24.54 -13.36
N GLY A 281 5.88 -24.60 -14.09
CA GLY A 281 5.93 -25.06 -15.48
C GLY A 281 5.41 -24.01 -16.49
N ARG A 282 5.52 -22.73 -16.17
CA ARG A 282 5.03 -21.62 -17.01
C ARG A 282 6.18 -20.80 -17.58
N ASP A 283 5.96 -20.20 -18.77
CA ASP A 283 6.98 -19.41 -19.46
C ASP A 283 7.13 -17.99 -18.87
N ASP A 284 8.38 -17.56 -18.71
CA ASP A 284 8.72 -16.23 -18.19
C ASP A 284 8.22 -15.05 -19.06
N PRO A 285 8.19 -15.12 -20.42
CA PRO A 285 7.63 -14.05 -21.24
C PRO A 285 6.21 -13.65 -20.89
N ASP A 286 5.45 -14.60 -20.35
CA ASP A 286 4.06 -14.38 -19.94
C ASP A 286 3.91 -13.73 -18.55
N PHE A 287 5.02 -13.54 -17.80
CA PHE A 287 4.98 -13.06 -16.42
C PHE A 287 4.35 -11.65 -16.29
N ALA A 288 4.47 -10.79 -17.30
CA ALA A 288 3.80 -9.49 -17.32
C ALA A 288 2.27 -9.60 -17.31
N HIS A 289 1.70 -10.71 -17.83
CA HIS A 289 0.28 -11.01 -17.79
C HIS A 289 -0.15 -11.67 -16.47
N GLU A 290 0.78 -11.98 -15.60
CA GLU A 290 0.53 -12.61 -14.30
C GLU A 290 0.70 -11.66 -13.11
N PHE A 291 1.61 -10.68 -13.24
CA PHE A 291 1.97 -9.77 -12.16
C PHE A 291 2.35 -8.38 -12.68
N GLN A 292 1.76 -7.36 -12.08
CA GLN A 292 2.03 -5.95 -12.38
C GLN A 292 2.18 -5.10 -11.12
N ILE A 293 3.21 -4.25 -11.10
CA ILE A 293 3.37 -3.23 -10.08
C ILE A 293 2.56 -2.00 -10.52
N ILE A 294 1.59 -1.59 -9.71
CA ILE A 294 0.78 -0.38 -9.93
C ILE A 294 1.51 0.84 -9.39
N HIS A 295 1.97 0.72 -8.14
CA HIS A 295 2.65 1.77 -7.40
C HIS A 295 3.76 1.17 -6.55
N ASN A 296 4.90 1.84 -6.50
CA ASN A 296 6.03 1.48 -5.65
C ASN A 296 6.77 2.76 -5.26
N ASN A 297 6.35 3.37 -4.18
CA ASN A 297 6.89 4.64 -3.70
C ASN A 297 7.29 4.52 -2.23
N GLY A 298 8.50 4.03 -1.99
CA GLY A 298 8.99 3.78 -0.63
C GLY A 298 8.22 2.64 0.04
N ASP A 299 7.53 2.95 1.12
CA ASP A 299 6.76 1.99 1.94
C ASP A 299 5.34 1.71 1.43
N ASP A 300 4.83 2.50 0.50
CA ASP A 300 3.53 2.27 -0.15
C ASP A 300 3.71 1.50 -1.47
N ILE A 301 3.30 0.25 -1.46
CA ILE A 301 3.46 -0.68 -2.58
C ILE A 301 2.09 -1.23 -2.95
N ASN A 302 1.76 -1.12 -4.23
CA ASN A 302 0.52 -1.63 -4.79
C ASN A 302 0.80 -2.46 -6.03
N CYS A 303 0.26 -3.68 -6.04
CA CYS A 303 0.42 -4.61 -7.15
C CYS A 303 -0.92 -5.23 -7.55
N MET A 304 -0.96 -5.74 -8.76
CA MET A 304 -2.05 -6.58 -9.24
C MET A 304 -1.49 -7.86 -9.85
N CYS A 305 -2.13 -8.98 -9.57
CA CYS A 305 -1.65 -10.27 -10.06
C CYS A 305 -2.78 -11.26 -10.28
N ASN A 306 -2.44 -12.37 -10.93
CA ASN A 306 -3.23 -13.60 -10.88
C ASN A 306 -3.41 -14.01 -9.40
N ALA A 307 -4.61 -14.43 -9.01
CA ALA A 307 -4.94 -14.72 -7.62
C ALA A 307 -3.98 -15.73 -6.95
N GLU A 308 -3.46 -16.70 -7.68
CA GLU A 308 -2.53 -17.70 -7.14
C GLU A 308 -1.14 -17.15 -6.78
N LEU A 309 -0.78 -15.96 -7.26
CA LEU A 309 0.49 -15.31 -6.93
C LEU A 309 0.40 -14.39 -5.70
N ALA A 310 -0.81 -14.15 -5.17
CA ALA A 310 -1.01 -13.20 -4.08
C ALA A 310 -0.30 -13.62 -2.78
N PHE A 311 -0.52 -14.83 -2.31
CA PHE A 311 0.15 -15.33 -1.09
C PHE A 311 1.64 -15.61 -1.30
N PRO A 312 2.10 -16.19 -2.43
CA PRO A 312 3.54 -16.27 -2.74
C PRO A 312 4.23 -14.91 -2.73
N PHE A 313 3.62 -13.87 -3.28
CA PHE A 313 4.16 -12.51 -3.18
C PHE A 313 4.33 -12.07 -1.72
N MET A 314 3.31 -12.24 -0.88
CA MET A 314 3.39 -11.87 0.54
C MET A 314 4.47 -12.69 1.27
N ASP A 315 4.56 -14.00 1.00
CA ASP A 315 5.59 -14.86 1.59
C ASP A 315 7.00 -14.35 1.27
N PHE A 316 7.28 -14.05 0.00
CA PHE A 316 8.59 -13.55 -0.43
C PHE A 316 8.87 -12.13 0.08
N PHE A 317 7.87 -11.25 0.00
CA PHE A 317 8.03 -9.87 0.45
C PHE A 317 8.36 -9.80 1.95
N PHE A 318 7.56 -10.42 2.80
CA PHE A 318 7.79 -10.42 4.24
C PHE A 318 9.01 -11.26 4.64
N GLY A 319 9.36 -12.30 3.87
CA GLY A 319 10.61 -13.02 4.02
C GLY A 319 11.84 -12.13 3.80
N ASN A 320 11.82 -11.29 2.75
CA ASN A 320 12.88 -10.33 2.44
C ASN A 320 12.89 -9.12 3.40
N LEU A 321 11.76 -8.78 4.02
CA LEU A 321 11.63 -7.69 4.98
C LEU A 321 12.20 -8.05 6.36
N LYS A 322 12.30 -9.32 6.73
CA LYS A 322 12.61 -9.82 8.08
C LYS A 322 13.83 -9.16 8.72
N ASP A 323 14.89 -8.92 7.92
CA ASP A 323 16.15 -8.35 8.39
C ASP A 323 16.36 -6.90 7.92
N ALA A 324 15.33 -6.27 7.39
CA ALA A 324 15.42 -4.90 6.90
C ALA A 324 15.38 -3.88 8.05
N SER A 325 16.12 -2.78 7.90
CA SER A 325 16.09 -1.66 8.84
C SER A 325 16.34 -0.33 8.13
N ILE A 326 15.85 0.76 8.71
CA ILE A 326 16.12 2.11 8.21
C ILE A 326 17.49 2.67 8.63
N GLY A 327 18.24 1.92 9.43
CA GLY A 327 19.53 2.31 9.95
C GLY A 327 19.60 2.21 11.47
N GLU A 328 20.65 2.78 12.04
CA GLU A 328 20.87 2.87 13.48
C GLU A 328 20.76 4.32 13.93
N VAL A 329 20.11 4.53 15.06
CA VAL A 329 20.06 5.82 15.76
C VAL A 329 20.42 5.56 17.20
N ASP A 330 21.43 6.30 17.72
CA ASP A 330 21.97 6.15 19.07
C ASP A 330 22.37 4.69 19.41
N GLY A 331 22.93 3.95 18.42
CA GLY A 331 23.36 2.57 18.57
C GLY A 331 22.23 1.53 18.54
N GLN A 332 20.99 1.95 18.33
CA GLN A 332 19.83 1.06 18.19
C GLN A 332 19.42 0.92 16.72
N ARG A 333 19.40 -0.33 16.24
CA ARG A 333 18.88 -0.66 14.93
C ARG A 333 17.36 -0.48 14.90
N ILE A 334 16.85 0.23 13.88
CA ILE A 334 15.42 0.48 13.70
C ILE A 334 14.87 -0.47 12.64
N PRO A 335 14.14 -1.52 13.03
CA PRO A 335 13.61 -2.50 12.08
C PRO A 335 12.49 -1.89 11.24
N LEU A 336 12.32 -2.42 10.02
CA LEU A 336 11.16 -2.14 9.16
C LEU A 336 10.05 -3.15 9.47
N TYR A 337 8.84 -2.65 9.62
CA TYR A 337 7.62 -3.45 9.73
C TYR A 337 6.60 -2.95 8.73
N CYS A 338 5.81 -3.88 8.17
CA CYS A 338 4.75 -3.59 7.23
C CYS A 338 3.47 -4.32 7.58
N CYS A 339 2.37 -3.80 7.06
CA CYS A 339 1.14 -4.57 6.94
C CYS A 339 0.78 -4.75 5.48
N GLY A 340 0.15 -5.89 5.17
CA GLY A 340 -0.33 -6.21 3.84
C GLY A 340 -1.83 -6.43 3.82
N GLY A 341 -2.49 -6.01 2.73
CA GLY A 341 -3.88 -6.29 2.42
C GLY A 341 -4.00 -6.95 1.05
N ILE A 342 -4.85 -7.95 0.93
CA ILE A 342 -5.15 -8.64 -0.32
C ILE A 342 -6.65 -8.54 -0.59
N CYS A 343 -7.02 -8.11 -1.78
CA CYS A 343 -8.39 -8.23 -2.28
C CYS A 343 -8.41 -9.16 -3.49
N PHE A 344 -9.08 -10.30 -3.35
CA PHE A 344 -9.40 -11.18 -4.48
C PHE A 344 -10.66 -10.67 -5.17
N MET A 345 -10.59 -10.43 -6.46
CA MET A 345 -11.66 -9.83 -7.26
C MET A 345 -11.99 -10.66 -8.50
N THR A 346 -13.24 -10.64 -8.90
CA THR A 346 -13.71 -11.22 -10.18
C THR A 346 -13.79 -10.15 -11.27
N GLU A 347 -14.12 -10.56 -12.50
CA GLU A 347 -14.38 -9.60 -13.59
C GLU A 347 -15.61 -8.70 -13.36
N GLU A 348 -16.55 -9.15 -12.52
CA GLU A 348 -17.74 -8.37 -12.14
C GLU A 348 -17.38 -7.25 -11.16
N SER A 349 -16.22 -7.34 -10.52
CA SER A 349 -15.77 -6.37 -9.54
C SER A 349 -15.09 -5.17 -10.21
N ASP A 350 -15.38 -3.98 -9.72
CA ASP A 350 -14.69 -2.76 -10.13
C ASP A 350 -13.28 -2.69 -9.53
N PHE A 351 -12.27 -2.41 -10.36
CA PHE A 351 -10.87 -2.32 -9.93
C PHE A 351 -10.65 -1.33 -8.79
N ARG A 352 -11.28 -0.16 -8.85
CA ARG A 352 -11.21 0.85 -7.77
C ARG A 352 -11.69 0.28 -6.44
N THR A 353 -12.80 -0.46 -6.48
CA THR A 353 -13.39 -1.09 -5.29
C THR A 353 -12.47 -2.15 -4.71
N ALA A 354 -11.88 -2.99 -5.56
CA ALA A 354 -10.91 -4.01 -5.14
C ALA A 354 -9.66 -3.38 -4.51
N PHE A 355 -9.15 -2.30 -5.11
CA PHE A 355 -8.02 -1.56 -4.57
C PHE A 355 -8.35 -0.96 -3.18
N THR A 356 -9.49 -0.26 -3.06
CA THR A 356 -9.94 0.29 -1.78
C THR A 356 -10.12 -0.81 -0.72
N MET A 357 -10.59 -2.00 -1.13
CA MET A 357 -10.73 -3.13 -0.21
C MET A 357 -9.36 -3.69 0.24
N ALA A 358 -8.37 -3.77 -0.66
CA ALA A 358 -7.00 -4.16 -0.29
C ALA A 358 -6.40 -3.17 0.72
N GLU A 359 -6.59 -1.85 0.52
CA GLU A 359 -6.19 -0.83 1.50
C GLU A 359 -6.90 -1.03 2.85
N LYS A 360 -8.21 -1.27 2.85
CA LYS A 360 -8.98 -1.52 4.09
C LYS A 360 -8.52 -2.78 4.81
N CYS A 361 -8.14 -3.83 4.09
CA CYS A 361 -7.51 -5.01 4.67
C CYS A 361 -6.15 -4.66 5.32
N CYS A 362 -5.32 -3.87 4.65
CA CYS A 362 -4.07 -3.39 5.23
C CYS A 362 -4.29 -2.51 6.47
N GLU A 363 -5.29 -1.61 6.43
CA GLU A 363 -5.69 -0.80 7.61
C GLU A 363 -6.18 -1.67 8.77
N SER A 364 -6.98 -2.72 8.50
CA SER A 364 -7.42 -3.71 9.48
C SER A 364 -6.22 -4.41 10.13
N ALA A 365 -5.27 -4.87 9.32
CA ALA A 365 -4.01 -5.43 9.79
C ALA A 365 -3.23 -4.44 10.66
N LYS A 366 -3.11 -3.17 10.26
CA LYS A 366 -2.46 -2.10 11.04
C LYS A 366 -3.18 -1.79 12.35
N LYS A 367 -4.51 -1.74 12.36
CA LYS A 367 -5.29 -1.56 13.59
C LYS A 367 -4.99 -2.69 14.58
N THR A 368 -4.97 -3.93 14.11
CA THR A 368 -4.67 -5.11 14.93
C THR A 368 -3.22 -5.10 15.43
N ALA A 369 -2.26 -4.78 14.55
CA ALA A 369 -0.83 -4.69 14.91
C ALA A 369 -0.55 -3.63 16.00
N LYS A 370 -1.34 -2.56 16.06
CA LYS A 370 -1.21 -1.46 17.03
C LYS A 370 -1.85 -1.74 18.37
N LEU A 371 -2.60 -2.83 18.55
CA LEU A 371 -3.11 -3.22 19.86
C LEU A 371 -1.93 -3.47 20.82
N GLU A 372 -2.01 -2.98 22.05
CA GLU A 372 -0.94 -3.05 23.05
C GLU A 372 -0.37 -4.47 23.21
N LYS A 373 -1.26 -5.48 23.26
CA LYS A 373 -0.88 -6.90 23.33
C LYS A 373 -0.09 -7.42 22.13
N ASN A 374 -0.15 -6.75 20.99
CA ASN A 374 0.50 -7.15 19.74
C ASN A 374 1.77 -6.36 19.44
N LEU A 375 2.09 -5.34 20.23
CA LEU A 375 3.30 -4.54 20.03
C LEU A 375 4.56 -5.34 20.32
N ARG A 376 5.60 -5.09 19.52
CA ARG A 376 6.95 -5.64 19.68
C ARG A 376 7.90 -4.50 20.04
N ASN A 377 8.40 -4.50 21.28
CA ASN A 377 9.22 -3.39 21.79
C ASN A 377 8.56 -2.00 21.58
N GLY A 378 7.24 -1.93 21.75
CA GLY A 378 6.47 -0.70 21.52
C GLY A 378 6.19 -0.35 20.06
N LEU A 379 6.54 -1.24 19.11
CA LEU A 379 6.30 -1.07 17.67
C LEU A 379 5.27 -2.09 17.15
N ALA A 380 4.45 -1.69 16.20
CA ALA A 380 3.56 -2.58 15.47
C ALA A 380 4.38 -3.50 14.55
N GLY A 381 4.14 -4.81 14.62
CA GLY A 381 4.84 -5.84 13.83
C GLY A 381 4.26 -6.02 12.42
N ASN A 382 4.55 -7.17 11.81
CA ASN A 382 4.12 -7.53 10.45
C ASN A 382 2.81 -8.31 10.47
N TRP A 383 1.81 -7.83 9.75
CA TRP A 383 0.48 -8.44 9.69
C TRP A 383 -0.08 -8.42 8.28
N ILE A 384 -0.90 -9.42 7.94
CA ILE A 384 -1.65 -9.45 6.69
C ILE A 384 -3.14 -9.69 6.93
N ASP A 385 -3.94 -9.12 6.08
CA ASP A 385 -5.38 -9.33 6.02
C ASP A 385 -5.83 -9.52 4.58
N PHE A 386 -6.97 -10.16 4.35
CA PHE A 386 -7.49 -10.36 3.01
C PHE A 386 -9.02 -10.37 2.97
N GLN A 387 -9.59 -10.11 1.78
CA GLN A 387 -11.00 -10.19 1.51
C GLN A 387 -11.25 -10.72 0.10
N ILE A 388 -12.24 -11.60 -0.03
CA ILE A 388 -12.75 -12.03 -1.34
C ILE A 388 -13.92 -11.13 -1.70
N CYS A 389 -13.86 -10.58 -2.90
CA CYS A 389 -14.81 -9.64 -3.44
C CYS A 389 -15.37 -10.18 -4.76
N ASP A 390 -16.58 -10.72 -4.73
CA ASP A 390 -17.23 -11.41 -5.84
C ASP A 390 -18.38 -10.61 -6.48
N SER A 391 -18.61 -9.38 -6.03
CA SER A 391 -19.66 -8.51 -6.55
C SER A 391 -19.21 -7.05 -6.70
N ALA A 392 -19.96 -6.25 -7.45
CA ALA A 392 -19.68 -4.83 -7.70
C ALA A 392 -20.04 -3.91 -6.52
N TYR A 393 -20.78 -4.39 -5.52
CA TYR A 393 -21.25 -3.59 -4.42
C TYR A 393 -20.53 -3.97 -3.13
N TYR A 394 -19.77 -3.03 -2.58
CA TYR A 394 -19.08 -3.24 -1.30
C TYR A 394 -19.52 -2.27 -0.23
N GLN A 395 -19.77 -2.85 0.92
CA GLN A 395 -19.90 -2.13 2.18
C GLN A 395 -18.49 -1.85 2.73
N GLU A 396 -18.40 -1.02 3.77
CA GLU A 396 -17.20 -0.91 4.58
C GLU A 396 -16.78 -2.30 5.07
N LEU A 397 -15.46 -2.59 5.13
CA LEU A 397 -14.94 -3.91 5.51
C LEU A 397 -15.50 -4.40 6.85
N ASP A 398 -15.56 -3.49 7.84
CA ASP A 398 -16.07 -3.81 9.18
C ASP A 398 -17.55 -4.21 9.12
N LEU A 399 -18.37 -3.46 8.37
CA LEU A 399 -19.79 -3.78 8.16
C LEU A 399 -20.02 -5.06 7.37
N LEU A 400 -19.16 -5.32 6.37
CA LEU A 400 -19.21 -6.56 5.60
C LEU A 400 -18.95 -7.76 6.50
N ARG A 401 -17.93 -7.68 7.35
CA ARG A 401 -17.57 -8.75 8.28
C ARG A 401 -18.63 -8.95 9.36
N GLU A 402 -19.15 -7.89 9.92
CA GLU A 402 -20.23 -7.97 10.91
C GLU A 402 -21.50 -8.65 10.36
N LYS A 403 -21.88 -8.32 9.11
CA LYS A 403 -23.12 -8.84 8.53
C LYS A 403 -23.00 -10.21 7.87
N SER A 404 -21.84 -10.50 7.24
CA SER A 404 -21.69 -11.68 6.37
C SER A 404 -20.75 -12.74 6.94
N PHE A 405 -19.99 -12.41 8.00
CA PHE A 405 -18.99 -13.30 8.59
C PHE A 405 -19.30 -13.64 10.06
N VAL A 406 -20.49 -13.34 10.55
CA VAL A 406 -20.95 -13.78 11.86
C VAL A 406 -22.16 -14.68 11.64
N THR A 407 -22.08 -15.92 12.15
CA THR A 407 -23.19 -16.90 12.06
C THR A 407 -24.27 -16.62 13.10
N ASP A 408 -25.47 -17.20 12.91
CA ASP A 408 -26.56 -17.13 13.89
C ASP A 408 -26.16 -17.69 15.26
N ALA A 409 -25.18 -18.61 15.28
CA ALA A 409 -24.57 -19.14 16.50
C ALA A 409 -23.51 -18.23 17.14
N ASN A 410 -23.39 -16.99 16.65
CA ASN A 410 -22.41 -15.99 17.09
C ASN A 410 -20.95 -16.47 16.95
N VAL A 411 -20.65 -17.19 15.88
CA VAL A 411 -19.30 -17.58 15.48
C VAL A 411 -18.80 -16.62 14.41
N ASN A 412 -17.66 -15.99 14.64
CA ASN A 412 -16.99 -15.18 13.63
C ASN A 412 -16.21 -16.10 12.67
N LEU A 413 -16.54 -16.03 11.39
CA LEU A 413 -15.91 -16.82 10.34
C LEU A 413 -14.52 -16.27 9.94
N ALA A 414 -14.26 -14.99 10.14
CA ALA A 414 -12.99 -14.34 9.82
C ALA A 414 -12.06 -14.34 11.05
N LEU A 415 -11.05 -15.22 11.05
CA LEU A 415 -10.00 -15.22 12.08
C LEU A 415 -8.91 -14.17 11.79
N ARG A 416 -8.73 -13.81 10.49
CA ARG A 416 -7.80 -12.76 10.04
C ARG A 416 -8.07 -11.41 10.70
N PRO A 417 -7.06 -10.53 10.88
CA PRO A 417 -5.70 -10.53 10.30
C PRO A 417 -4.75 -11.54 10.93
N TYR A 418 -3.73 -11.97 10.15
CA TYR A 418 -2.69 -12.91 10.57
C TYR A 418 -1.36 -12.22 10.84
N CYS A 419 -0.70 -12.62 11.95
CA CYS A 419 0.63 -12.15 12.33
C CYS A 419 1.72 -12.98 11.66
N LEU A 420 2.67 -12.32 10.98
CA LEU A 420 3.82 -12.97 10.34
C LEU A 420 5.04 -13.08 11.26
N ASP A 421 5.02 -12.42 12.42
CA ASP A 421 6.16 -12.42 13.33
C ASP A 421 6.31 -13.79 14.03
N GLU A 422 7.55 -14.29 14.13
CA GLU A 422 7.84 -15.57 14.77
C GLU A 422 7.39 -15.64 16.24
N ALA A 423 7.38 -14.51 16.94
CA ALA A 423 6.93 -14.42 18.32
C ALA A 423 5.43 -14.77 18.51
N ALA A 424 4.64 -14.75 17.45
CA ALA A 424 3.22 -15.14 17.47
C ALA A 424 3.01 -16.60 17.06
N ARG A 425 4.06 -17.41 16.87
CA ARG A 425 4.00 -18.77 16.28
C ARG A 425 2.98 -19.68 16.95
N ASP A 426 2.82 -19.55 18.25
CA ASP A 426 1.90 -20.40 19.04
C ASP A 426 0.46 -19.85 19.11
N CYS A 427 0.19 -18.70 18.55
CA CYS A 427 -1.15 -18.09 18.52
C CYS A 427 -1.99 -18.63 17.37
N GLU A 428 -3.32 -18.67 17.51
CA GLU A 428 -4.22 -19.11 16.44
C GLU A 428 -4.20 -18.20 15.21
N TYR A 429 -3.95 -16.91 15.40
CA TYR A 429 -3.77 -15.92 14.33
C TYR A 429 -2.33 -15.86 13.76
N ALA A 430 -1.47 -16.86 14.07
CA ALA A 430 -0.15 -16.96 13.46
C ALA A 430 -0.26 -17.34 11.98
N TYR A 431 0.41 -16.59 11.11
CA TYR A 431 0.42 -16.88 9.67
C TYR A 431 1.03 -18.26 9.35
N GLY A 432 2.00 -18.70 10.14
CA GLY A 432 2.56 -20.06 10.03
C GLY A 432 1.50 -21.15 10.15
N ARG A 433 0.60 -21.04 11.16
CA ARG A 433 -0.53 -21.98 11.32
C ARG A 433 -1.52 -21.93 10.17
N PHE A 434 -1.82 -20.73 9.68
CA PHE A 434 -2.64 -20.57 8.47
C PHE A 434 -2.02 -21.35 7.30
N ARG A 435 -0.74 -21.20 7.03
CA ARG A 435 -0.04 -21.91 5.95
C ARG A 435 0.02 -23.45 6.15
N GLU A 436 0.16 -23.90 7.38
CA GLU A 436 0.11 -25.33 7.74
C GLU A 436 -1.27 -25.92 7.44
N ARG A 437 -2.34 -25.23 7.81
CA ARG A 437 -3.72 -25.62 7.51
C ARG A 437 -4.00 -25.68 6.01
N VAL A 438 -3.50 -24.72 5.24
CA VAL A 438 -3.59 -24.76 3.76
C VAL A 438 -2.95 -26.04 3.22
N ARG A 439 -1.71 -26.39 3.65
CA ARG A 439 -1.03 -27.61 3.22
C ARG A 439 -1.81 -28.87 3.62
N ALA A 440 -2.38 -28.89 4.82
CA ALA A 440 -3.22 -29.99 5.28
C ALA A 440 -4.49 -30.14 4.44
N LEU A 441 -5.15 -29.05 4.06
CA LEU A 441 -6.32 -29.06 3.19
C LEU A 441 -5.99 -29.56 1.77
N HIS A 442 -4.82 -29.23 1.23
CA HIS A 442 -4.38 -29.78 -0.05
C HIS A 442 -4.18 -31.31 0.02
N ARG A 443 -3.63 -31.82 1.13
CA ARG A 443 -3.56 -33.29 1.37
C ARG A 443 -4.94 -33.92 1.42
N LEU A 444 -5.87 -33.33 2.20
CA LEU A 444 -7.26 -33.81 2.27
C LEU A 444 -7.96 -33.80 0.90
N LYS A 445 -7.74 -32.75 0.10
CA LYS A 445 -8.28 -32.65 -1.26
C LYS A 445 -7.81 -33.81 -2.14
N ARG A 446 -6.52 -34.17 -2.07
CA ARG A 446 -5.96 -35.30 -2.83
C ARG A 446 -6.53 -36.64 -2.39
N GLU A 447 -6.66 -36.85 -1.09
CA GLU A 447 -7.11 -38.11 -0.52
C GLU A 447 -8.63 -38.33 -0.61
N TYR A 448 -9.42 -37.25 -0.40
CA TYR A 448 -10.86 -37.36 -0.21
C TYR A 448 -11.69 -36.52 -1.20
N GLY A 449 -11.06 -35.74 -2.04
CA GLY A 449 -11.69 -34.91 -3.06
C GLY A 449 -12.24 -33.56 -2.57
N MET A 450 -12.38 -32.61 -3.49
CA MET A 450 -12.74 -31.21 -3.21
C MET A 450 -14.11 -31.03 -2.55
N ARG A 451 -15.12 -31.86 -2.91
CA ARG A 451 -16.46 -31.78 -2.32
C ARG A 451 -16.47 -31.94 -0.80
N ARG A 452 -15.57 -32.78 -0.26
CA ARG A 452 -15.48 -32.95 1.20
C ARG A 452 -14.87 -31.73 1.87
N VAL A 453 -13.86 -31.13 1.24
CA VAL A 453 -13.24 -29.90 1.72
C VAL A 453 -14.25 -28.74 1.77
N ILE A 454 -15.06 -28.55 0.73
CA ILE A 454 -16.10 -27.51 0.69
C ILE A 454 -17.10 -27.69 1.83
N ARG A 455 -17.56 -28.92 2.08
CA ARG A 455 -18.50 -29.22 3.17
C ARG A 455 -18.00 -28.87 4.57
N LEU A 456 -16.68 -28.78 4.78
CA LEU A 456 -16.13 -28.33 6.05
C LEU A 456 -16.46 -26.84 6.32
N GLY A 457 -16.46 -26.01 5.27
CA GLY A 457 -16.86 -24.60 5.36
C GLY A 457 -18.35 -24.43 5.61
N GLU A 458 -19.18 -25.22 4.93
CA GLU A 458 -20.64 -25.25 5.11
C GLU A 458 -21.04 -25.65 6.54
N GLY A 459 -20.20 -26.47 7.21
CA GLY A 459 -20.44 -26.92 8.57
C GLY A 459 -20.50 -25.78 9.61
N TYR A 460 -19.86 -24.65 9.36
CA TYR A 460 -19.92 -23.50 10.27
C TYR A 460 -21.26 -22.77 10.26
N SER A 461 -22.13 -23.00 9.28
CA SER A 461 -23.52 -22.52 9.26
C SER A 461 -24.48 -23.38 10.12
N LEU A 462 -24.02 -24.56 10.58
CA LEU A 462 -24.80 -25.45 11.42
C LEU A 462 -24.63 -25.05 12.91
N GLU A 463 -25.56 -25.55 13.75
CA GLU A 463 -25.36 -25.48 15.19
C GLU A 463 -24.04 -26.17 15.57
N ARG A 464 -23.27 -25.55 16.48
CA ARG A 464 -21.95 -26.04 16.90
C ARG A 464 -21.94 -27.52 17.29
N ILE A 465 -22.98 -27.98 17.99
CA ILE A 465 -23.12 -29.38 18.45
C ILE A 465 -23.23 -30.29 17.22
N VAL A 466 -24.06 -29.93 16.24
CA VAL A 466 -24.26 -30.72 15.02
C VAL A 466 -22.97 -30.79 14.21
N TYR A 467 -22.25 -29.69 14.13
CA TYR A 467 -20.95 -29.67 13.41
C TYR A 467 -19.92 -30.55 14.11
N MET A 468 -19.80 -30.48 15.43
CA MET A 468 -18.89 -31.33 16.21
C MET A 468 -19.25 -32.82 16.09
N GLU A 469 -20.52 -33.18 16.05
CA GLU A 469 -20.96 -34.56 15.78
C GLU A 469 -20.55 -35.03 14.38
N GLN A 470 -20.65 -34.17 13.36
CA GLN A 470 -20.19 -34.52 12.01
C GLN A 470 -18.69 -34.78 11.98
N LEU A 471 -17.89 -33.96 12.68
CA LEU A 471 -16.44 -34.14 12.78
C LEU A 471 -16.11 -35.46 13.51
N HIS A 472 -16.85 -35.78 14.57
CA HIS A 472 -16.67 -37.03 15.30
C HIS A 472 -16.96 -38.26 14.43
N ARG A 473 -18.04 -38.25 13.64
CA ARG A 473 -18.36 -39.31 12.66
C ARG A 473 -17.29 -39.47 11.56
N LEU A 474 -16.62 -38.39 11.17
CA LEU A 474 -15.50 -38.45 10.22
C LEU A 474 -14.28 -39.09 10.90
N LYS A 475 -14.03 -38.80 12.17
CA LYS A 475 -12.94 -39.40 12.96
C LYS A 475 -13.14 -40.93 13.12
N GLU A 476 -14.36 -41.39 13.39
CA GLU A 476 -14.71 -42.81 13.44
C GLU A 476 -14.44 -43.53 12.09
N LYS A 477 -14.49 -42.80 10.97
CA LYS A 477 -14.15 -43.29 9.62
C LYS A 477 -12.67 -43.15 9.28
N GLY A 478 -11.81 -42.85 10.27
CA GLY A 478 -10.38 -42.70 10.09
C GLY A 478 -9.91 -41.33 9.60
N ILE A 479 -10.79 -40.32 9.55
CA ILE A 479 -10.43 -38.94 9.10
C ILE A 479 -10.41 -38.02 10.33
N ASP A 480 -9.27 -37.93 11.00
CA ASP A 480 -9.09 -37.04 12.15
C ASP A 480 -8.69 -35.64 11.69
N LEU A 481 -9.71 -34.78 11.46
CA LEU A 481 -9.52 -33.41 11.00
C LEU A 481 -8.90 -32.51 12.08
N GLU A 482 -9.20 -32.76 13.36
CA GLU A 482 -8.61 -31.97 14.44
C GLU A 482 -7.11 -32.25 14.58
N ALA A 483 -6.67 -33.48 14.36
CA ALA A 483 -5.23 -33.81 14.32
C ALA A 483 -4.52 -33.15 13.11
N LEU A 484 -5.22 -32.92 12.00
CA LEU A 484 -4.66 -32.35 10.78
C LEU A 484 -4.70 -30.82 10.74
N LEU A 485 -5.78 -30.21 11.22
CA LEU A 485 -6.08 -28.77 11.08
C LEU A 485 -6.06 -28.00 12.40
N GLY A 486 -5.96 -28.71 13.54
CA GLY A 486 -6.18 -28.16 14.88
C GLY A 486 -7.66 -28.04 15.19
N ALA A 487 -7.99 -27.42 16.34
CA ALA A 487 -9.38 -27.24 16.77
C ALA A 487 -10.17 -26.40 15.75
N PRO A 488 -11.44 -26.75 15.44
CA PRO A 488 -12.27 -26.02 14.48
C PRO A 488 -12.73 -24.65 14.98
N PHE A 489 -12.69 -24.43 16.30
CA PHE A 489 -13.09 -23.18 16.94
C PHE A 489 -12.00 -22.67 17.88
N TYR A 490 -11.78 -21.36 17.86
CA TYR A 490 -10.93 -20.63 18.79
C TYR A 490 -11.76 -19.63 19.59
N ARG A 491 -11.46 -19.47 20.87
CA ARG A 491 -12.10 -18.47 21.72
C ARG A 491 -11.04 -17.49 22.22
N ASP A 492 -11.26 -16.21 21.97
CA ASP A 492 -10.36 -15.15 22.43
C ASP A 492 -10.60 -14.77 23.92
N ASP A 493 -9.74 -13.89 24.44
CA ASP A 493 -9.84 -13.38 25.82
C ASP A 493 -11.16 -12.63 26.09
N ASN A 494 -11.76 -12.04 25.05
CA ASN A 494 -13.05 -11.34 25.11
C ASN A 494 -14.25 -12.29 24.97
N LYS A 495 -14.01 -13.60 24.96
CA LYS A 495 -14.99 -14.67 24.80
C LYS A 495 -15.66 -14.73 23.42
N ASN A 496 -15.13 -14.05 22.41
CA ASN A 496 -15.58 -14.22 21.03
C ASN A 496 -15.14 -15.58 20.49
N THR A 497 -16.00 -16.23 19.73
CA THR A 497 -15.71 -17.52 19.11
C THR A 497 -15.40 -17.30 17.62
N PHE A 498 -14.29 -17.87 17.14
CA PHE A 498 -13.84 -17.78 15.76
C PHE A 498 -13.77 -19.15 15.10
N ALA A 499 -14.10 -19.22 13.82
CA ALA A 499 -13.88 -20.38 12.96
C ALA A 499 -12.43 -20.42 12.50
N THR A 500 -11.69 -21.45 12.86
CA THR A 500 -10.23 -21.52 12.57
C THR A 500 -9.91 -22.01 11.16
N TRP A 501 -10.84 -22.72 10.50
CA TRP A 501 -10.62 -23.31 9.18
C TRP A 501 -11.28 -22.52 8.05
N TYR A 502 -12.21 -21.61 8.35
CA TYR A 502 -13.00 -20.94 7.34
C TYR A 502 -12.14 -20.10 6.37
N ASP A 503 -11.22 -19.31 6.92
CA ASP A 503 -10.33 -18.49 6.11
C ASP A 503 -9.49 -19.32 5.13
N VAL A 504 -8.92 -20.45 5.59
CA VAL A 504 -8.10 -21.32 4.74
C VAL A 504 -8.95 -22.05 3.70
N LEU A 505 -10.18 -22.44 4.04
CA LEU A 505 -11.11 -23.09 3.12
C LEU A 505 -11.50 -22.16 1.96
N THR A 506 -11.70 -20.88 2.25
CA THR A 506 -12.11 -19.90 1.23
C THR A 506 -11.00 -19.53 0.26
N VAL A 507 -9.72 -19.49 0.71
CA VAL A 507 -8.58 -19.07 -0.13
C VAL A 507 -7.75 -20.22 -0.67
N MET A 508 -8.02 -21.45 -0.27
CA MET A 508 -7.29 -22.63 -0.76
C MET A 508 -7.21 -22.71 -2.30
N PRO A 509 -8.25 -22.34 -3.07
CA PRO A 509 -8.17 -22.34 -4.53
C PRO A 509 -7.10 -21.40 -5.09
N PHE A 510 -6.73 -20.36 -4.36
CA PHE A 510 -5.76 -19.34 -4.75
C PHE A 510 -4.35 -19.62 -4.22
N ILE A 511 -4.14 -20.72 -3.51
CA ILE A 511 -2.82 -21.10 -3.02
C ILE A 511 -2.44 -22.41 -3.70
N PRO A 512 -1.56 -22.38 -4.71
CA PRO A 512 -1.13 -23.60 -5.39
C PRO A 512 -0.47 -24.59 -4.42
N GLU A 513 -0.58 -25.87 -4.72
CA GLU A 513 0.27 -26.85 -4.07
C GLU A 513 1.72 -26.53 -4.41
N ALA A 514 2.59 -26.45 -3.39
CA ALA A 514 4.01 -26.30 -3.65
C ALA A 514 4.46 -27.45 -4.57
N PRO A 515 5.22 -27.17 -5.64
CA PRO A 515 5.77 -28.22 -6.47
C PRO A 515 6.55 -29.18 -5.55
N ALA A 516 6.36 -30.48 -5.74
CA ALA A 516 7.13 -31.50 -5.01
C ALA A 516 8.60 -31.18 -5.23
N CYS A 517 9.38 -30.92 -4.15
CA CYS A 517 10.82 -30.71 -4.28
C CYS A 517 11.40 -31.81 -5.14
N PRO A 518 12.04 -31.53 -6.30
CA PRO A 518 12.77 -32.53 -7.03
C PRO A 518 14.03 -32.84 -6.23
N GLY A 519 14.04 -33.96 -5.52
CA GLY A 519 15.27 -34.45 -4.89
C GLY A 519 15.17 -34.81 -3.41
N LYS A 520 14.43 -35.86 -3.11
CA LYS A 520 14.89 -36.91 -2.22
C LYS A 520 14.44 -38.22 -2.88
N GLY A 521 15.29 -38.70 -3.78
CA GLY A 521 15.22 -40.07 -4.20
C GLY A 521 15.24 -40.95 -2.96
N GLY A 522 14.15 -41.67 -2.74
CA GLY A 522 14.13 -42.70 -1.71
C GLY A 522 15.26 -43.70 -1.98
N PRO A 523 15.88 -44.25 -0.94
CA PRO A 523 16.82 -45.36 -1.14
C PRO A 523 16.01 -46.52 -1.72
N ASN A 524 16.42 -46.97 -2.90
CA ASN A 524 16.06 -48.28 -3.41
C ASN A 524 16.42 -49.34 -2.38
N GLY A 525 15.49 -50.21 -2.08
CA GLY A 525 15.61 -51.40 -1.29
C GLY A 525 14.29 -52.10 -1.28
#